data_7caa7be866dfd96d346ffb7c0e516e48
#
_entry.id   7caa7be866dfd96d346ffb7c0e516e48
#
_cell.length_a   1.000
_cell.length_b   1.000
_cell.length_c   1.000
_cell.angle_alpha   90.00
_cell.angle_beta   90.00
_cell.angle_gamma   90.00
#
_symmetry.space_group_name_H-M   'P 1'
#
loop_
_entity.id
_entity.type
_entity.pdbx_description
1 polymer ?
#
loop_
_entity_poly.entity_id
_entity_poly.type
_entity_poly.pdbx_seq_one_letter_code
_entity_poly.pdbx_strand_id
1 'polypeptide(L)'
;MTVRVKICGLRRPEDARAAVRAGADALGFNFWPGSRRYLPPAEAGRIVRRLPPFVAAVGVFVNAIREEIAAAVLASGVGVVQLHGDERPESCLDLPVRVVKAVRVASESDVLALEAFRDAGVGTFLLDAPSAGYGGSGARFDWALASAAKRWGRVILAGGLDPGNVAEAIRAVRPWGVDVASGVEAAPGVKDAGLMERFVSEARAALPGGAPGEGEDG
;
A
#
# COMPACT_ATOMS: atom_id res chain seq x y z
N MET A 1 14.22 -12.78 -1.02
CA MET A 1 13.47 -11.71 -0.27
C MET A 1 11.98 -11.96 -0.41
N THR A 2 11.22 -11.92 0.69
CA THR A 2 9.76 -12.12 0.64
C THR A 2 9.08 -10.78 0.34
N VAL A 3 8.20 -10.71 -0.67
CA VAL A 3 7.41 -9.51 -0.99
C VAL A 3 6.47 -9.15 0.15
N ARG A 4 6.29 -7.87 0.46
CA ARG A 4 5.33 -7.40 1.47
C ARG A 4 3.95 -7.24 0.86
N VAL A 5 2.90 -7.59 1.62
CA VAL A 5 1.51 -7.53 1.16
C VAL A 5 0.71 -6.56 2.02
N LYS A 6 0.09 -5.58 1.38
CA LYS A 6 -0.86 -4.66 2.01
C LYS A 6 -2.28 -4.93 1.49
N ILE A 7 -3.24 -5.03 2.41
CA ILE A 7 -4.68 -5.04 2.12
C ILE A 7 -5.24 -3.67 2.47
N CYS A 8 -5.77 -2.95 1.49
CA CYS A 8 -6.16 -1.55 1.63
C CYS A 8 -7.69 -1.35 1.63
N GLY A 9 -8.16 -0.33 2.33
CA GLY A 9 -9.56 0.07 2.38
C GLY A 9 -10.42 -0.81 3.29
N LEU A 10 -9.87 -1.24 4.41
CA LEU A 10 -10.58 -1.98 5.45
C LEU A 10 -11.51 -1.06 6.25
N ARG A 11 -12.72 -1.54 6.51
CA ARG A 11 -13.74 -0.80 7.28
C ARG A 11 -14.27 -1.60 8.47
N ARG A 12 -14.15 -2.91 8.44
CA ARG A 12 -14.77 -3.81 9.42
C ARG A 12 -13.72 -4.59 10.21
N PRO A 13 -13.92 -4.80 11.53
CA PRO A 13 -12.99 -5.58 12.35
C PRO A 13 -12.81 -7.02 11.87
N GLU A 14 -13.86 -7.65 11.33
CA GLU A 14 -13.79 -9.01 10.78
C GLU A 14 -12.90 -9.08 9.55
N ASP A 15 -12.95 -8.08 8.65
CA ASP A 15 -12.07 -8.01 7.48
C ASP A 15 -10.61 -7.85 7.89
N ALA A 16 -10.34 -7.00 8.90
CA ALA A 16 -8.99 -6.82 9.42
C ALA A 16 -8.44 -8.13 10.02
N ARG A 17 -9.26 -8.86 10.79
CA ARG A 17 -8.88 -10.18 11.31
C ARG A 17 -8.62 -11.20 10.20
N ALA A 18 -9.44 -11.21 9.15
CA ALA A 18 -9.25 -12.10 8.01
C ALA A 18 -7.97 -11.76 7.24
N ALA A 19 -7.67 -10.49 6.99
CA ALA A 19 -6.43 -10.04 6.35
C ALA A 19 -5.18 -10.45 7.16
N VAL A 20 -5.23 -10.31 8.49
CA VAL A 20 -4.15 -10.76 9.38
C VAL A 20 -3.95 -12.27 9.30
N ARG A 21 -5.04 -13.07 9.35
CA ARG A 21 -4.95 -14.54 9.20
C ARG A 21 -4.41 -14.95 7.83
N ALA A 22 -4.76 -14.23 6.78
CA ALA A 22 -4.22 -14.44 5.44
C ALA A 22 -2.70 -14.15 5.35
N GLY A 23 -2.11 -13.46 6.33
CA GLY A 23 -0.69 -13.14 6.37
C GLY A 23 -0.33 -11.79 5.75
N ALA A 24 -1.25 -10.82 5.75
CA ALA A 24 -0.95 -9.45 5.34
C ALA A 24 0.05 -8.79 6.29
N ASP A 25 1.04 -8.08 5.73
CA ASP A 25 2.05 -7.31 6.49
C ASP A 25 1.53 -5.93 6.88
N ALA A 26 0.57 -5.38 6.12
CA ALA A 26 0.03 -4.05 6.37
C ALA A 26 -1.46 -3.97 6.04
N LEU A 27 -2.18 -3.16 6.81
CA LEU A 27 -3.61 -2.90 6.67
C LEU A 27 -3.85 -1.41 6.42
N GLY A 28 -4.57 -1.07 5.34
CA GLY A 28 -4.88 0.31 4.97
C GLY A 28 -6.28 0.74 5.40
N PHE A 29 -6.38 1.91 6.03
CA PHE A 29 -7.62 2.58 6.42
C PHE A 29 -7.73 3.90 5.70
N ASN A 30 -8.82 4.13 4.98
CA ASN A 30 -8.98 5.33 4.16
C ASN A 30 -9.66 6.43 4.96
N PHE A 31 -8.96 7.55 5.17
CA PHE A 31 -9.44 8.70 5.92
C PHE A 31 -9.94 9.85 5.04
N TRP A 32 -9.99 9.65 3.71
CA TRP A 32 -10.58 10.62 2.80
C TRP A 32 -12.10 10.43 2.69
N PRO A 33 -12.92 11.43 3.08
CA PRO A 33 -14.39 11.31 3.09
C PRO A 33 -15.01 11.02 1.71
N GLY A 34 -14.34 11.41 0.61
CA GLY A 34 -14.80 11.11 -0.76
C GLY A 34 -14.65 9.65 -1.17
N SER A 35 -14.03 8.81 -0.36
CA SER A 35 -13.84 7.39 -0.67
C SER A 35 -15.03 6.54 -0.25
N ARG A 36 -15.42 5.58 -1.10
CA ARG A 36 -16.38 4.51 -0.72
C ARG A 36 -15.86 3.63 0.43
N ARG A 37 -14.56 3.68 0.70
CA ARG A 37 -13.86 2.93 1.75
C ARG A 37 -13.52 3.81 2.95
N TYR A 38 -14.14 4.98 3.04
CA TYR A 38 -13.93 5.89 4.17
C TYR A 38 -14.27 5.22 5.51
N LEU A 39 -13.38 5.42 6.47
CA LEU A 39 -13.58 5.02 7.85
C LEU A 39 -13.11 6.17 8.76
N PRO A 40 -13.92 6.68 9.68
CA PRO A 40 -13.49 7.71 10.62
C PRO A 40 -12.25 7.28 11.41
N PRO A 41 -11.25 8.15 11.63
CA PRO A 41 -10.01 7.80 12.33
C PRO A 41 -10.23 7.16 13.71
N ALA A 42 -11.18 7.64 14.49
CA ALA A 42 -11.51 7.09 15.79
C ALA A 42 -12.07 5.65 15.72
N GLU A 43 -12.82 5.32 14.66
CA GLU A 43 -13.31 3.97 14.40
C GLU A 43 -12.19 3.04 13.95
N ALA A 44 -11.30 3.53 13.05
CA ALA A 44 -10.10 2.80 12.68
C ALA A 44 -9.25 2.47 13.91
N GLY A 45 -9.14 3.38 14.87
CA GLY A 45 -8.40 3.18 16.11
C GLY A 45 -8.93 2.00 16.95
N ARG A 46 -10.21 1.67 16.88
CA ARG A 46 -10.77 0.48 17.55
C ARG A 46 -10.27 -0.83 16.91
N ILE A 47 -9.97 -0.80 15.63
CA ILE A 47 -9.39 -1.93 14.89
C ILE A 47 -7.88 -1.99 15.13
N VAL A 48 -7.19 -0.86 14.94
CA VAL A 48 -5.72 -0.75 15.03
C VAL A 48 -5.19 -1.24 16.37
N ARG A 49 -5.84 -0.87 17.50
CA ARG A 49 -5.44 -1.34 18.84
C ARG A 49 -5.52 -2.86 19.05
N ARG A 50 -6.17 -3.59 18.14
CA ARG A 50 -6.31 -5.05 18.21
C ARG A 50 -5.44 -5.79 17.20
N LEU A 51 -4.65 -5.06 16.41
CA LEU A 51 -3.72 -5.67 15.46
C LEU A 51 -2.51 -6.28 16.17
N PRO A 52 -1.98 -7.37 15.65
CA PRO A 52 -0.69 -7.89 16.11
C PRO A 52 0.43 -6.84 15.92
N PRO A 53 1.45 -6.82 16.79
CA PRO A 53 2.46 -5.76 16.81
C PRO A 53 3.30 -5.64 15.52
N PHE A 54 3.39 -6.70 14.73
CA PHE A 54 4.15 -6.72 13.48
C PHE A 54 3.30 -6.51 12.22
N VAL A 55 2.02 -6.15 12.38
CA VAL A 55 1.15 -5.75 11.27
C VAL A 55 1.06 -4.23 11.24
N ALA A 56 1.54 -3.62 10.16
CA ALA A 56 1.54 -2.17 10.03
C ALA A 56 0.13 -1.62 9.77
N ALA A 57 -0.29 -0.62 10.54
CA ALA A 57 -1.50 0.14 10.28
C ALA A 57 -1.16 1.39 9.44
N VAL A 58 -1.82 1.55 8.29
CA VAL A 58 -1.58 2.61 7.31
C VAL A 58 -2.82 3.47 7.15
N GLY A 59 -2.73 4.77 7.44
CA GLY A 59 -3.77 5.75 7.16
C GLY A 59 -3.59 6.33 5.75
N VAL A 60 -4.64 6.28 4.92
CA VAL A 60 -4.61 6.82 3.55
C VAL A 60 -5.31 8.17 3.53
N PHE A 61 -4.62 9.18 3.00
CA PHE A 61 -5.06 10.57 2.91
C PHE A 61 -5.00 11.06 1.47
N VAL A 62 -5.85 12.02 1.13
CA VAL A 62 -5.88 12.71 -0.16
C VAL A 62 -5.96 14.20 0.09
N ASN A 63 -4.89 14.93 -0.22
CA ASN A 63 -4.77 16.39 -0.11
C ASN A 63 -5.14 16.95 1.28
N ALA A 64 -4.93 16.15 2.34
CA ALA A 64 -5.16 16.59 3.72
C ALA A 64 -4.03 17.50 4.20
N ILE A 65 -4.37 18.50 5.02
CA ILE A 65 -3.39 19.36 5.66
C ILE A 65 -2.71 18.63 6.83
N ARG A 66 -1.54 19.12 7.24
CA ARG A 66 -0.71 18.51 8.29
C ARG A 66 -1.48 18.30 9.61
N GLU A 67 -2.25 19.28 10.01
CA GLU A 67 -3.04 19.27 11.24
C GLU A 67 -4.11 18.15 11.23
N GLU A 68 -4.77 17.96 10.09
CA GLU A 68 -5.75 16.87 9.90
C GLU A 68 -5.08 15.51 9.95
N ILE A 69 -3.91 15.38 9.31
CA ILE A 69 -3.10 14.15 9.34
C ILE A 69 -2.68 13.84 10.77
N ALA A 70 -2.13 14.82 11.50
CA ALA A 70 -1.70 14.65 12.88
C ALA A 70 -2.84 14.25 13.81
N ALA A 71 -4.00 14.91 13.70
CA ALA A 71 -5.19 14.58 14.46
C ALA A 71 -5.70 13.16 14.16
N ALA A 72 -5.71 12.77 12.89
CA ALA A 72 -6.12 11.42 12.48
C ALA A 72 -5.16 10.33 12.96
N VAL A 73 -3.84 10.59 12.90
CA VAL A 73 -2.80 9.69 13.44
C VAL A 73 -3.01 9.49 14.94
N LEU A 74 -3.21 10.58 15.68
CA LEU A 74 -3.44 10.51 17.13
C LEU A 74 -4.72 9.73 17.48
N ALA A 75 -5.81 9.97 16.74
CA ALA A 75 -7.10 9.32 16.99
C ALA A 75 -7.11 7.83 16.61
N SER A 76 -6.40 7.46 15.54
CA SER A 76 -6.39 6.10 14.99
C SER A 76 -5.25 5.23 15.48
N GLY A 77 -4.10 5.82 15.82
CA GLY A 77 -2.88 5.09 16.16
C GLY A 77 -2.19 4.43 14.96
N VAL A 78 -2.46 4.88 13.73
CA VAL A 78 -1.73 4.40 12.55
C VAL A 78 -0.25 4.81 12.65
N GLY A 79 0.65 3.90 12.31
CA GLY A 79 2.10 4.12 12.33
C GLY A 79 2.72 4.51 10.99
N VAL A 80 1.90 4.57 9.94
CA VAL A 80 2.31 4.95 8.58
C VAL A 80 1.22 5.82 7.96
N VAL A 81 1.63 6.90 7.30
CA VAL A 81 0.77 7.77 6.49
C VAL A 81 1.05 7.50 5.02
N GLN A 82 -0.01 7.22 4.25
CA GLN A 82 0.05 7.14 2.79
C GLN A 82 -0.64 8.38 2.20
N LEU A 83 0.13 9.23 1.53
CA LEU A 83 -0.36 10.40 0.82
C LEU A 83 -0.71 9.99 -0.62
N HIS A 84 -2.00 10.04 -0.98
CA HIS A 84 -2.55 9.48 -2.22
C HIS A 84 -3.23 10.52 -3.10
N GLY A 85 -3.00 11.79 -2.83
CA GLY A 85 -3.46 12.93 -3.62
C GLY A 85 -2.34 13.54 -4.46
N ASP A 86 -2.50 14.84 -4.73
CA ASP A 86 -1.54 15.64 -5.49
C ASP A 86 -0.62 16.45 -4.55
N GLU A 87 -0.32 15.87 -3.36
CA GLU A 87 0.52 16.50 -2.35
C GLU A 87 1.93 16.72 -2.92
N ARG A 88 2.50 17.87 -2.58
CA ARG A 88 3.86 18.25 -2.96
C ARG A 88 4.91 17.61 -2.04
N PRO A 89 6.19 17.55 -2.43
CA PRO A 89 7.26 17.00 -1.58
C PRO A 89 7.30 17.62 -0.18
N GLU A 90 7.05 18.92 -0.05
CA GLU A 90 7.07 19.64 1.23
C GLU A 90 5.98 19.15 2.20
N SER A 91 4.87 18.64 1.67
CA SER A 91 3.79 18.06 2.48
C SER A 91 4.20 16.74 3.17
N CYS A 92 5.31 16.14 2.72
CA CYS A 92 5.84 14.90 3.31
C CYS A 92 6.76 15.16 4.52
N LEU A 93 7.18 16.41 4.71
CA LEU A 93 8.10 16.79 5.78
C LEU A 93 7.38 16.87 7.14
N ASP A 94 8.14 16.61 8.22
CA ASP A 94 7.73 16.81 9.61
C ASP A 94 6.39 16.14 10.00
N LEU A 95 5.99 15.08 9.33
CA LEU A 95 4.87 14.27 9.76
C LEU A 95 5.29 13.36 10.93
N PRO A 96 4.38 13.09 11.90
CA PRO A 96 4.74 12.40 13.13
C PRO A 96 5.05 10.90 12.95
N VAL A 97 4.87 10.37 11.73
CA VAL A 97 5.04 8.96 11.39
C VAL A 97 5.66 8.80 10.00
N ARG A 98 6.04 7.59 9.64
CA ARG A 98 6.63 7.29 8.32
C ARG A 98 5.65 7.58 7.20
N VAL A 99 6.18 8.10 6.08
CA VAL A 99 5.41 8.46 4.89
C VAL A 99 5.64 7.47 3.75
N VAL A 100 4.54 7.10 3.11
CA VAL A 100 4.51 6.46 1.79
C VAL A 100 3.83 7.43 0.84
N LYS A 101 4.49 7.84 -0.25
CA LYS A 101 3.85 8.64 -1.29
C LYS A 101 3.28 7.74 -2.37
N ALA A 102 1.99 7.84 -2.60
CA ALA A 102 1.34 7.20 -3.74
C ALA A 102 1.41 8.14 -4.95
N VAL A 103 1.82 7.57 -6.09
CA VAL A 103 1.97 8.30 -7.35
C VAL A 103 1.31 7.50 -8.46
N ARG A 104 0.53 8.18 -9.29
CA ARG A 104 0.02 7.61 -10.54
C ARG A 104 1.12 7.72 -11.57
N VAL A 105 1.54 6.59 -12.11
CA VAL A 105 2.64 6.54 -13.06
C VAL A 105 2.10 6.16 -14.43
N ALA A 106 2.10 7.11 -15.35
CA ALA A 106 1.69 6.94 -16.74
C ALA A 106 2.86 7.13 -17.71
N SER A 107 3.98 7.74 -17.26
CA SER A 107 5.09 8.15 -18.09
C SER A 107 6.42 8.14 -17.33
N GLU A 108 7.52 8.25 -18.06
CA GLU A 108 8.85 8.42 -17.46
C GLU A 108 8.98 9.72 -16.64
N SER A 109 8.28 10.80 -17.03
CA SER A 109 8.29 12.05 -16.27
C SER A 109 7.70 11.88 -14.88
N ASP A 110 6.69 11.02 -14.69
CA ASP A 110 6.13 10.71 -13.37
C ASP A 110 7.14 9.96 -12.50
N VAL A 111 7.94 9.08 -13.12
CA VAL A 111 9.03 8.38 -12.45
C VAL A 111 10.15 9.33 -12.04
N LEU A 112 10.50 10.30 -12.89
CA LEU A 112 11.51 11.33 -12.58
C LEU A 112 11.05 12.24 -11.43
N ALA A 113 9.77 12.56 -11.36
CA ALA A 113 9.22 13.39 -10.30
C ALA A 113 9.39 12.78 -8.88
N LEU A 114 9.62 11.46 -8.77
CA LEU A 114 9.90 10.79 -7.48
C LEU A 114 11.20 11.28 -6.82
N GLU A 115 12.14 11.84 -7.61
CA GLU A 115 13.40 12.40 -7.09
C GLU A 115 13.16 13.48 -6.05
N ALA A 116 12.27 14.42 -6.33
CA ALA A 116 11.95 15.52 -5.42
C ALA A 116 11.35 15.00 -4.08
N PHE A 117 10.54 13.96 -4.14
CA PHE A 117 10.01 13.31 -2.93
C PHE A 117 11.09 12.56 -2.15
N ARG A 118 12.02 11.89 -2.85
CA ARG A 118 13.17 11.25 -2.20
C ARG A 118 14.03 12.29 -1.47
N ASP A 119 14.27 13.44 -2.09
CA ASP A 119 15.06 14.51 -1.50
C ASP A 119 14.35 15.16 -0.29
N ALA A 120 13.02 15.10 -0.25
CA ALA A 120 12.21 15.41 0.93
C ALA A 120 12.15 14.25 1.97
N GLY A 121 12.97 13.21 1.84
CA GLY A 121 13.07 12.12 2.82
C GLY A 121 12.09 10.95 2.62
N VAL A 122 11.30 10.92 1.54
CA VAL A 122 10.39 9.82 1.24
C VAL A 122 11.17 8.64 0.66
N GLY A 123 11.25 7.54 1.40
CA GLY A 123 11.97 6.32 0.96
C GLY A 123 11.08 5.20 0.43
N THR A 124 9.76 5.42 0.31
CA THR A 124 8.82 4.38 -0.14
C THR A 124 7.71 5.00 -0.99
N PHE A 125 7.53 4.44 -2.17
CA PHE A 125 6.56 4.90 -3.16
C PHE A 125 5.55 3.80 -3.47
N LEU A 126 4.25 4.13 -3.43
CA LEU A 126 3.21 3.27 -3.95
C LEU A 126 2.89 3.74 -5.36
N LEU A 127 3.08 2.87 -6.34
CA LEU A 127 2.80 3.16 -7.74
C LEU A 127 1.44 2.58 -8.12
N ASP A 128 0.53 3.46 -8.49
CA ASP A 128 -0.83 3.10 -8.89
C ASP A 128 -0.98 3.21 -10.41
N ALA A 129 -1.76 2.31 -11.01
CA ALA A 129 -2.07 2.37 -12.44
C ALA A 129 -2.87 3.64 -12.76
N PRO A 130 -2.69 4.25 -13.93
CA PRO A 130 -3.49 5.39 -14.35
C PRO A 130 -4.98 5.00 -14.38
N SER A 131 -5.82 5.77 -13.69
CA SER A 131 -7.27 5.60 -13.69
C SER A 131 -7.98 6.95 -13.79
N ALA A 132 -9.18 6.98 -14.35
CA ALA A 132 -10.03 8.18 -14.36
C ALA A 132 -10.64 8.41 -12.97
N GLY A 133 -9.83 8.84 -11.99
CA GLY A 133 -10.26 9.07 -10.60
C GLY A 133 -9.28 8.50 -9.56
N TYR A 134 -9.57 8.71 -8.28
CA TYR A 134 -8.79 8.12 -7.18
C TYR A 134 -9.25 6.67 -6.93
N GLY A 135 -8.58 5.67 -7.60
CA GLY A 135 -8.79 4.23 -7.40
C GLY A 135 -8.98 3.43 -8.68
N GLY A 136 -8.41 2.23 -8.70
CA GLY A 136 -8.13 1.34 -9.80
C GLY A 136 -9.17 1.19 -10.91
N SER A 137 -8.72 1.36 -12.15
CA SER A 137 -9.50 1.19 -13.40
C SER A 137 -9.31 -0.17 -14.08
N GLY A 138 -8.44 -1.04 -13.54
CA GLY A 138 -8.10 -2.31 -14.18
C GLY A 138 -7.20 -2.18 -15.44
N ALA A 139 -6.74 -0.97 -15.78
CA ALA A 139 -5.75 -0.77 -16.83
C ALA A 139 -4.42 -1.45 -16.44
N ARG A 140 -3.80 -2.16 -17.37
CA ARG A 140 -2.48 -2.77 -17.11
C ARG A 140 -1.45 -1.69 -16.87
N PHE A 141 -0.78 -1.78 -15.74
CA PHE A 141 0.34 -0.92 -15.38
C PHE A 141 1.54 -1.24 -16.29
N ASP A 142 2.27 -0.19 -16.74
CA ASP A 142 3.56 -0.41 -17.41
C ASP A 142 4.63 -0.81 -16.37
N TRP A 143 4.93 -2.09 -16.31
CA TRP A 143 5.87 -2.66 -15.35
C TRP A 143 7.32 -2.19 -15.57
N ALA A 144 7.67 -1.69 -16.76
CA ALA A 144 8.98 -1.10 -17.02
C ALA A 144 9.15 0.21 -16.22
N LEU A 145 8.10 1.05 -16.16
CA LEU A 145 8.09 2.27 -15.35
C LEU A 145 8.23 1.96 -13.85
N ALA A 146 7.52 0.91 -13.36
CA ALA A 146 7.66 0.48 -11.96
C ALA A 146 9.08 0.01 -11.65
N SER A 147 9.71 -0.70 -12.57
CA SER A 147 11.10 -1.14 -12.41
C SER A 147 12.08 0.03 -12.40
N ALA A 148 11.87 1.04 -13.24
CA ALA A 148 12.68 2.26 -13.26
C ALA A 148 12.55 3.08 -11.96
N ALA A 149 11.36 3.09 -11.34
CA ALA A 149 11.11 3.81 -10.10
C ALA A 149 11.91 3.29 -8.89
N LYS A 150 12.38 2.04 -8.92
CA LYS A 150 13.16 1.43 -7.81
C LYS A 150 14.47 2.16 -7.49
N ARG A 151 15.02 2.94 -8.41
CA ARG A 151 16.20 3.77 -8.16
C ARG A 151 15.97 4.88 -7.13
N TRP A 152 14.71 5.28 -6.94
CA TRP A 152 14.34 6.36 -6.02
C TRP A 152 13.97 5.87 -4.62
N GLY A 153 13.64 4.57 -4.45
CA GLY A 153 13.28 4.00 -3.17
C GLY A 153 12.57 2.65 -3.27
N ARG A 154 11.94 2.23 -2.17
CA ARG A 154 11.14 1.02 -2.15
C ARG A 154 9.86 1.23 -2.93
N VAL A 155 9.56 0.30 -3.85
CA VAL A 155 8.34 0.33 -4.66
C VAL A 155 7.32 -0.64 -4.11
N ILE A 156 6.11 -0.13 -3.85
CA ILE A 156 4.89 -0.90 -3.62
C ILE A 156 4.07 -0.80 -4.91
N LEU A 157 3.78 -1.94 -5.54
CA LEU A 157 2.97 -1.97 -6.74
C LEU A 157 1.49 -2.06 -6.39
N ALA A 158 0.67 -1.19 -6.98
CA ALA A 158 -0.77 -1.12 -6.80
C ALA A 158 -1.47 -0.98 -8.16
N GLY A 159 -2.78 -0.76 -8.16
CA GLY A 159 -3.58 -0.53 -9.37
C GLY A 159 -3.98 -1.81 -10.08
N GLY A 160 -5.24 -2.22 -9.91
CA GLY A 160 -5.84 -3.36 -10.62
C GLY A 160 -5.26 -4.74 -10.26
N LEU A 161 -4.51 -4.85 -9.15
CA LEU A 161 -4.04 -6.15 -8.68
C LEU A 161 -5.18 -6.98 -8.09
N ASP A 162 -5.13 -8.29 -8.38
CA ASP A 162 -6.03 -9.31 -7.88
C ASP A 162 -5.30 -10.67 -7.75
N PRO A 163 -5.94 -11.72 -7.20
CA PRO A 163 -5.30 -13.05 -7.09
C PRO A 163 -4.87 -13.68 -8.43
N GLY A 164 -5.45 -13.25 -9.56
CA GLY A 164 -5.15 -13.80 -10.88
C GLY A 164 -3.93 -13.19 -11.55
N ASN A 165 -3.50 -11.98 -11.13
CA ASN A 165 -2.41 -11.25 -11.79
C ASN A 165 -1.23 -10.88 -10.88
N VAL A 166 -1.37 -10.94 -9.57
CA VAL A 166 -0.35 -10.49 -8.62
C VAL A 166 0.97 -11.23 -8.75
N ALA A 167 0.94 -12.54 -9.01
CA ALA A 167 2.16 -13.34 -9.16
C ALA A 167 2.95 -12.93 -10.41
N GLU A 168 2.27 -12.65 -11.53
CA GLU A 168 2.90 -12.16 -12.76
C GLU A 168 3.54 -10.79 -12.54
N ALA A 169 2.79 -9.86 -11.90
CA ALA A 169 3.27 -8.52 -11.58
C ALA A 169 4.53 -8.55 -10.69
N ILE A 170 4.55 -9.42 -9.67
CA ILE A 170 5.71 -9.58 -8.78
C ILE A 170 6.91 -10.14 -9.53
N ARG A 171 6.73 -11.15 -10.38
CA ARG A 171 7.84 -11.71 -11.18
C ARG A 171 8.45 -10.68 -12.13
N ALA A 172 7.61 -9.88 -12.77
CA ALA A 172 8.06 -8.88 -13.73
C ALA A 172 8.76 -7.69 -13.05
N VAL A 173 8.20 -7.15 -11.97
CA VAL A 173 8.69 -5.93 -11.33
C VAL A 173 9.67 -6.23 -10.19
N ARG A 174 9.50 -7.35 -9.47
CA ARG A 174 10.19 -7.64 -8.20
C ARG A 174 10.09 -6.45 -7.23
N PRO A 175 8.87 -5.99 -6.91
CA PRO A 175 8.67 -4.84 -6.03
C PRO A 175 9.03 -5.21 -4.58
N TRP A 176 9.22 -4.20 -3.73
CA TRP A 176 9.36 -4.39 -2.28
C TRP A 176 8.04 -4.89 -1.66
N GLY A 177 6.90 -4.44 -2.20
CA GLY A 177 5.58 -4.85 -1.74
C GLY A 177 4.53 -4.71 -2.82
N VAL A 178 3.34 -5.25 -2.53
CA VAL A 178 2.13 -5.12 -3.35
C VAL A 178 0.97 -4.62 -2.48
N ASP A 179 0.08 -3.84 -3.07
CA ASP A 179 -1.12 -3.30 -2.43
C ASP A 179 -2.37 -3.67 -3.21
N VAL A 180 -3.39 -4.16 -2.52
CA VAL A 180 -4.67 -4.50 -3.14
C VAL A 180 -5.84 -3.89 -2.37
N ALA A 181 -6.81 -3.38 -3.11
CA ALA A 181 -8.06 -2.88 -2.56
C ALA A 181 -9.27 -3.60 -3.16
N SER A 182 -9.71 -3.21 -4.37
CA SER A 182 -10.91 -3.78 -5.01
C SER A 182 -10.74 -5.24 -5.44
N GLY A 183 -9.54 -5.67 -5.80
CA GLY A 183 -9.28 -7.04 -6.27
C GLY A 183 -9.53 -8.14 -5.24
N VAL A 184 -9.79 -7.77 -3.98
CA VAL A 184 -10.16 -8.69 -2.90
C VAL A 184 -11.46 -8.27 -2.20
N GLU A 185 -12.37 -7.60 -2.91
CA GLU A 185 -13.67 -7.18 -2.39
C GLU A 185 -14.81 -8.04 -2.93
N ALA A 186 -15.75 -8.41 -2.07
CA ALA A 186 -17.04 -8.98 -2.45
C ALA A 186 -18.02 -7.88 -2.89
N ALA A 187 -17.91 -6.68 -2.31
CA ALA A 187 -18.62 -5.47 -2.67
C ALA A 187 -17.79 -4.25 -2.25
N PRO A 188 -18.01 -3.04 -2.79
CA PRO A 188 -17.22 -1.86 -2.44
C PRO A 188 -17.12 -1.63 -0.92
N GLY A 189 -15.90 -1.70 -0.38
CA GLY A 189 -15.63 -1.56 1.06
C GLY A 189 -15.93 -2.80 1.91
N VAL A 190 -16.26 -3.93 1.31
CA VAL A 190 -16.49 -5.23 1.97
C VAL A 190 -15.49 -6.24 1.40
N LYS A 191 -14.56 -6.72 2.22
CA LYS A 191 -13.55 -7.67 1.77
C LYS A 191 -14.09 -9.11 1.74
N ASP A 192 -13.56 -9.90 0.81
CA ASP A 192 -13.77 -11.34 0.73
C ASP A 192 -12.55 -12.06 1.32
N ALA A 193 -12.78 -12.89 2.34
CA ALA A 193 -11.70 -13.59 3.05
C ALA A 193 -10.95 -14.57 2.14
N GLY A 194 -11.66 -15.29 1.27
CA GLY A 194 -11.05 -16.25 0.35
C GLY A 194 -10.22 -15.55 -0.74
N LEU A 195 -10.68 -14.38 -1.23
CA LEU A 195 -9.89 -13.57 -2.16
C LEU A 195 -8.63 -13.02 -1.49
N MET A 196 -8.71 -12.57 -0.24
CA MET A 196 -7.53 -12.11 0.50
C MET A 196 -6.51 -13.23 0.72
N GLU A 197 -6.96 -14.41 1.14
CA GLU A 197 -6.10 -15.60 1.32
C GLU A 197 -5.41 -15.98 0.01
N ARG A 198 -6.15 -16.07 -1.09
CA ARG A 198 -5.58 -16.36 -2.42
C ARG A 198 -4.57 -15.30 -2.85
N PHE A 199 -4.90 -14.02 -2.69
CA PHE A 199 -3.99 -12.94 -3.06
C PHE A 199 -2.66 -13.02 -2.32
N VAL A 200 -2.69 -13.22 -1.00
CA VAL A 200 -1.48 -13.34 -0.18
C VAL A 200 -0.70 -14.59 -0.56
N SER A 201 -1.37 -15.73 -0.75
CA SER A 201 -0.75 -16.99 -1.17
C SER A 201 -0.02 -16.85 -2.51
N GLU A 202 -0.70 -16.31 -3.54
CA GLU A 202 -0.11 -16.08 -4.86
C GLU A 202 1.07 -15.09 -4.80
N ALA A 203 0.94 -14.02 -4.02
CA ALA A 203 2.02 -13.06 -3.83
C ALA A 203 3.25 -13.69 -3.17
N ARG A 204 3.06 -14.55 -2.18
CA ARG A 204 4.17 -15.24 -1.49
C ARG A 204 4.84 -16.30 -2.37
N ALA A 205 4.07 -17.01 -3.19
CA ALA A 205 4.56 -18.03 -4.10
C ALA A 205 5.25 -17.46 -5.35
N ALA A 206 5.05 -16.18 -5.66
CA ALA A 206 5.54 -15.55 -6.91
C ALA A 206 7.07 -15.55 -7.06
N LEU A 207 7.80 -15.43 -5.94
CA LEU A 207 9.26 -15.50 -5.92
C LEU A 207 9.66 -16.78 -5.16
N PRO A 208 10.44 -17.69 -5.77
CA PRO A 208 10.94 -18.84 -5.03
C PRO A 208 11.72 -18.34 -3.82
N GLY A 209 11.38 -18.88 -2.65
CA GLY A 209 12.11 -18.61 -1.43
C GLY A 209 13.59 -18.85 -1.68
N GLY A 210 14.44 -17.87 -1.43
CA GLY A 210 15.87 -18.11 -1.34
C GLY A 210 16.06 -19.22 -0.29
N ALA A 211 16.64 -20.34 -0.68
CA ALA A 211 17.12 -21.34 0.26
C ALA A 211 17.93 -20.61 1.34
N PRO A 212 17.84 -21.00 2.62
CA PRO A 212 18.75 -20.48 3.64
C PRO A 212 20.16 -20.70 3.10
N GLY A 213 20.92 -19.61 2.95
CA GLY A 213 22.27 -19.66 2.46
C GLY A 213 23.05 -20.69 3.27
N GLU A 214 23.58 -21.69 2.60
CA GLU A 214 24.69 -22.48 3.14
C GLU A 214 25.76 -21.48 3.52
N GLY A 215 26.15 -21.51 4.80
CA GLY A 215 27.18 -20.64 5.32
C GLY A 215 28.46 -20.88 4.52
N GLU A 216 29.01 -19.83 3.95
CA GLU A 216 30.43 -19.79 3.65
C GLU A 216 31.14 -19.53 4.98
N ASP A 217 31.54 -20.62 5.62
CA ASP A 217 32.65 -20.64 6.56
C ASP A 217 33.91 -20.41 5.74
N GLY A 218 34.62 -19.31 6.02
CA GLY A 218 35.90 -18.96 5.44
C GLY A 218 36.45 -17.70 6.08
#